data_9aa86ed945c2c7c54e9d79ecbaf05ea3
#
_entry.id   9aa86ed945c2c7c54e9d79ecbaf05ea3
#
_cell.length_a   1.000
_cell.length_b   1.000
_cell.length_c   1.000
_cell.angle_alpha   90.00
_cell.angle_beta   90.00
_cell.angle_gamma   90.00
#
_symmetry.space_group_name_H-M   'P 1'
#
loop_
_entity.id
_entity.type
_entity.pdbx_description
1 polymer ?
#
loop_
_entity_poly.entity_id
_entity_poly.type
_entity_poly.pdbx_seq_one_letter_code
_entity_poly.pdbx_strand_id
1 'polypeptide(L)'
;MSQQANGAIEGPPSDSDPTTADAAVVRQTKIGNFKISTDVLRAYTMVFALIAIWVFFHYSTGRIFFEPRNFSNLMRQTSVTGVLAVGMLMVIVTGNIDLSVGSVVGLAGGIAAIAQGWLGWGLAPSLLAGTVAGVAIGAFHGSLVAYVNIPAFIVTLGGYLAWRGVILGLSKGETIPLRLQAFKAIGQDYVGPMVGWTLAGLAVLAVIWMNFARIRARKRHGLGVPSAGRTVLGIVFPSLVILGFIYMMNSYSGIPIPVLILLVVALAGAFLTQNTTFGRYLYAIGGNPDAARLSGISLRKHVLAVFMIMGALTSLAAIIYTARVGSASPDAGALLELDAIAACVIGGTSLMGGRGTVFGAILGALIMASLDNGMSLKNVEPYMQNIIKGAILVAAVGLDMAGRKRG
;
A
#
# COMPACT_ATOMS: atom_id res chain seq x y z
N MET A 1 -61.89 12.40 -60.02
CA MET A 1 -61.67 10.98 -59.78
C MET A 1 -60.55 10.89 -58.73
N SER A 2 -60.93 10.82 -57.47
CA SER A 2 -60.96 9.69 -56.57
C SER A 2 -59.55 9.04 -56.41
N GLN A 3 -58.92 9.02 -55.32
CA GLN A 3 -59.28 8.31 -54.06
C GLN A 3 -58.42 8.75 -52.89
N GLN A 4 -59.07 8.80 -51.78
CA GLN A 4 -58.53 8.91 -50.41
C GLN A 4 -57.70 7.69 -50.10
N ALA A 5 -56.59 7.88 -49.30
CA ALA A 5 -56.08 6.87 -48.44
C ALA A 5 -55.68 7.53 -47.09
N ASN A 6 -56.43 7.20 -46.07
CA ASN A 6 -56.10 7.43 -44.67
C ASN A 6 -54.77 6.80 -44.29
N GLY A 7 -53.84 7.55 -43.74
CA GLY A 7 -52.70 7.07 -43.01
C GLY A 7 -52.81 7.51 -41.55
N ALA A 8 -53.10 6.58 -40.69
CA ALA A 8 -53.19 6.78 -39.26
C ALA A 8 -51.83 7.24 -38.70
N ILE A 9 -51.88 8.28 -37.91
CA ILE A 9 -50.73 8.76 -37.10
C ILE A 9 -50.62 7.81 -35.89
N GLU A 10 -49.70 6.88 -35.96
CA GLU A 10 -49.28 6.16 -34.74
C GLU A 10 -48.47 7.07 -33.86
N GLY A 11 -48.97 7.31 -32.63
CA GLY A 11 -48.28 8.03 -31.61
C GLY A 11 -47.06 7.23 -31.07
N PRO A 12 -46.04 7.91 -30.51
CA PRO A 12 -44.88 7.23 -29.96
C PRO A 12 -45.26 6.33 -28.79
N PRO A 13 -44.65 5.11 -28.64
CA PRO A 13 -44.91 4.24 -27.53
C PRO A 13 -44.42 4.89 -26.25
N SER A 14 -45.34 5.04 -25.30
CA SER A 14 -45.07 5.34 -23.89
C SER A 14 -44.66 4.03 -23.22
N ASP A 15 -43.38 3.79 -23.03
CA ASP A 15 -42.87 2.85 -22.05
C ASP A 15 -41.54 3.38 -21.52
N SER A 16 -41.66 4.28 -20.54
CA SER A 16 -40.62 4.56 -19.57
C SER A 16 -40.81 3.62 -18.39
N ASP A 17 -40.21 2.44 -18.46
CA ASP A 17 -40.09 1.55 -17.29
C ASP A 17 -38.85 2.00 -16.49
N PRO A 18 -38.99 2.55 -15.27
CA PRO A 18 -37.87 3.08 -14.48
C PRO A 18 -37.27 2.00 -13.55
N THR A 19 -36.99 0.81 -14.06
CA THR A 19 -36.44 -0.30 -13.25
C THR A 19 -35.15 -0.88 -13.81
N THR A 20 -34.17 -0.03 -14.19
CA THR A 20 -32.80 -0.46 -14.36
C THR A 20 -31.79 0.55 -13.77
N ALA A 21 -32.04 0.94 -12.51
CA ALA A 21 -30.94 1.34 -11.66
C ALA A 21 -30.21 0.06 -11.28
N ASP A 22 -29.32 -0.40 -12.15
CA ASP A 22 -28.45 -1.52 -11.88
C ASP A 22 -27.58 -1.22 -10.67
N ALA A 23 -28.05 -1.68 -9.51
CA ALA A 23 -27.22 -1.92 -8.36
C ALA A 23 -26.00 -2.74 -8.81
N ALA A 24 -24.82 -2.29 -8.46
CA ALA A 24 -23.54 -2.93 -8.75
C ALA A 24 -23.66 -4.43 -8.48
N VAL A 25 -23.80 -5.23 -9.53
CA VAL A 25 -23.89 -6.69 -9.47
C VAL A 25 -22.54 -7.21 -9.04
N VAL A 26 -22.42 -7.53 -7.77
CA VAL A 26 -21.29 -8.29 -7.22
C VAL A 26 -21.33 -9.66 -7.92
N ARG A 27 -20.49 -9.84 -8.94
CA ARG A 27 -20.38 -11.12 -9.64
C ARG A 27 -19.89 -12.20 -8.71
N GLN A 28 -20.74 -13.21 -8.55
CA GLN A 28 -20.46 -14.41 -7.78
C GLN A 28 -20.09 -15.54 -8.73
N THR A 29 -18.83 -15.97 -8.70
CA THR A 29 -18.41 -17.19 -9.39
C THR A 29 -18.77 -18.40 -8.52
N LYS A 30 -19.60 -19.31 -9.05
CA LYS A 30 -19.95 -20.59 -8.39
C LYS A 30 -18.78 -21.57 -8.56
N ILE A 31 -18.06 -21.84 -7.48
CA ILE A 31 -17.23 -23.04 -7.36
C ILE A 31 -17.89 -23.90 -6.28
N GLY A 32 -18.67 -24.88 -6.70
CA GLY A 32 -19.51 -25.67 -5.80
C GLY A 32 -20.63 -24.82 -5.17
N ASN A 33 -21.27 -25.29 -4.11
CA ASN A 33 -22.35 -24.59 -3.42
C ASN A 33 -21.94 -23.36 -2.57
N PHE A 34 -20.71 -22.84 -2.74
CA PHE A 34 -20.20 -21.67 -2.03
C PHE A 34 -20.20 -20.43 -2.95
N LYS A 35 -21.01 -19.44 -2.63
CA LYS A 35 -20.95 -18.09 -3.22
C LYS A 35 -19.76 -17.33 -2.62
N ILE A 36 -18.60 -17.37 -3.26
CA ILE A 36 -17.42 -16.61 -2.84
C ILE A 36 -17.41 -15.30 -3.63
N SER A 37 -17.27 -14.16 -2.94
CA SER A 37 -17.09 -12.87 -3.61
C SER A 37 -15.73 -12.83 -4.32
N THR A 38 -15.65 -12.14 -5.44
CA THR A 38 -14.39 -11.99 -6.23
C THR A 38 -13.25 -11.41 -5.40
N ASP A 39 -13.55 -10.54 -4.44
CA ASP A 39 -12.54 -9.93 -3.55
C ASP A 39 -11.95 -10.95 -2.58
N VAL A 40 -12.77 -11.85 -2.07
CA VAL A 40 -12.33 -12.96 -1.21
C VAL A 40 -11.46 -13.93 -2.00
N LEU A 41 -11.83 -14.25 -3.25
CA LEU A 41 -11.03 -15.13 -4.10
C LEU A 41 -9.65 -14.51 -4.40
N ARG A 42 -9.59 -13.20 -4.69
CA ARG A 42 -8.32 -12.47 -4.90
C ARG A 42 -7.43 -12.50 -3.65
N ALA A 43 -8.00 -12.26 -2.46
CA ALA A 43 -7.24 -12.32 -1.21
C ALA A 43 -6.63 -13.71 -0.99
N TYR A 44 -7.37 -14.78 -1.24
CA TYR A 44 -6.83 -16.14 -1.15
C TYR A 44 -5.72 -16.41 -2.17
N THR A 45 -5.88 -15.93 -3.41
CA THR A 45 -4.83 -16.08 -4.45
C THR A 45 -3.53 -15.39 -4.04
N MET A 46 -3.58 -14.19 -3.45
CA MET A 46 -2.40 -13.49 -2.97
C MET A 46 -1.71 -14.21 -1.81
N VAL A 47 -2.49 -14.70 -0.84
CA VAL A 47 -1.94 -15.47 0.29
C VAL A 47 -1.30 -16.77 -0.21
N PHE A 48 -1.94 -17.46 -1.16
CA PHE A 48 -1.39 -18.66 -1.77
C PHE A 48 -0.09 -18.36 -2.53
N ALA A 49 -0.04 -17.27 -3.31
CA ALA A 49 1.17 -16.84 -4.01
C ALA A 49 2.30 -16.53 -3.01
N LEU A 50 2.02 -15.82 -1.91
CA LEU A 50 2.99 -15.55 -0.86
C LEU A 50 3.54 -16.84 -0.25
N ILE A 51 2.67 -17.78 0.10
CA ILE A 51 3.08 -19.08 0.66
C ILE A 51 3.94 -19.84 -0.35
N ALA A 52 3.56 -19.86 -1.62
CA ALA A 52 4.33 -20.52 -2.67
C ALA A 52 5.74 -19.92 -2.83
N ILE A 53 5.85 -18.59 -2.82
CA ILE A 53 7.13 -17.86 -2.84
C ILE A 53 7.98 -18.21 -1.61
N TRP A 54 7.38 -18.23 -0.44
CA TRP A 54 8.06 -18.55 0.81
C TRP A 54 8.56 -19.98 0.86
N VAL A 55 7.74 -20.94 0.42
CA VAL A 55 8.13 -22.36 0.30
C VAL A 55 9.27 -22.51 -0.70
N PHE A 56 9.14 -21.88 -1.89
CA PHE A 56 10.18 -21.93 -2.91
C PHE A 56 11.52 -21.40 -2.37
N PHE A 57 11.55 -20.21 -1.78
CA PHE A 57 12.81 -19.64 -1.27
C PHE A 57 13.31 -20.39 -0.05
N HIS A 58 12.45 -20.93 0.81
CA HIS A 58 12.90 -21.71 1.96
C HIS A 58 13.74 -22.92 1.52
N TYR A 59 13.27 -23.70 0.55
CA TYR A 59 14.02 -24.84 0.03
C TYR A 59 15.21 -24.43 -0.84
N SER A 60 15.04 -23.44 -1.70
CA SER A 60 16.10 -23.02 -2.63
C SER A 60 17.28 -22.31 -1.97
N THR A 61 17.08 -21.74 -0.76
CA THR A 61 18.14 -21.09 0.04
C THR A 61 18.74 -22.00 1.13
N GLY A 62 18.48 -23.31 1.08
CA GLY A 62 18.96 -24.24 2.12
C GLY A 62 18.36 -23.95 3.51
N ARG A 63 17.09 -23.54 3.56
CA ARG A 63 16.30 -23.19 4.75
C ARG A 63 16.65 -21.86 5.44
N ILE A 64 17.61 -21.08 4.91
CA ILE A 64 18.02 -19.77 5.46
C ILE A 64 16.86 -18.77 5.42
N PHE A 65 15.97 -18.88 4.43
CA PHE A 65 14.87 -17.92 4.23
C PHE A 65 14.00 -17.72 5.50
N PHE A 66 13.69 -18.80 6.24
CA PHE A 66 12.92 -18.74 7.49
C PHE A 66 13.77 -18.70 8.75
N GLU A 67 15.08 -18.50 8.66
CA GLU A 67 15.84 -18.23 9.87
C GLU A 67 15.36 -16.94 10.54
N PRO A 68 15.23 -16.89 11.88
CA PRO A 68 14.67 -15.73 12.59
C PRO A 68 15.36 -14.41 12.25
N ARG A 69 16.69 -14.44 12.06
CA ARG A 69 17.47 -13.26 11.64
C ARG A 69 17.07 -12.76 10.27
N ASN A 70 16.95 -13.66 9.28
CA ASN A 70 16.56 -13.27 7.93
C ASN A 70 15.10 -12.83 7.88
N PHE A 71 14.21 -13.52 8.59
CA PHE A 71 12.82 -13.15 8.66
C PHE A 71 12.62 -11.75 9.27
N SER A 72 13.38 -11.43 10.33
CA SER A 72 13.43 -10.08 10.89
C SER A 72 13.91 -9.03 9.86
N ASN A 73 14.95 -9.34 9.09
CA ASN A 73 15.44 -8.46 8.03
C ASN A 73 14.40 -8.28 6.91
N LEU A 74 13.72 -9.35 6.49
CA LEU A 74 12.60 -9.31 5.54
C LEU A 74 11.49 -8.35 6.04
N MET A 75 11.11 -8.42 7.31
CA MET A 75 10.09 -7.53 7.88
C MET A 75 10.54 -6.06 7.89
N ARG A 76 11.82 -5.78 8.13
CA ARG A 76 12.37 -4.42 8.01
C ARG A 76 12.32 -3.90 6.58
N GLN A 77 12.63 -4.73 5.58
CA GLN A 77 12.51 -4.38 4.16
C GLN A 77 11.05 -4.10 3.80
N THR A 78 10.16 -5.01 4.19
CA THR A 78 8.71 -4.85 3.99
C THR A 78 8.18 -3.55 4.60
N SER A 79 8.76 -3.08 5.72
CA SER A 79 8.29 -1.85 6.37
C SER A 79 8.49 -0.62 5.50
N VAL A 80 9.58 -0.51 4.77
CA VAL A 80 9.83 0.61 3.85
C VAL A 80 8.82 0.58 2.69
N THR A 81 8.78 -0.53 1.95
CA THR A 81 7.88 -0.69 0.81
C THR A 81 6.41 -0.62 1.25
N GLY A 82 6.07 -1.15 2.44
CA GLY A 82 4.72 -1.13 2.98
C GLY A 82 4.23 0.28 3.31
N VAL A 83 5.07 1.13 3.93
CA VAL A 83 4.73 2.53 4.19
C VAL A 83 4.48 3.28 2.88
N LEU A 84 5.34 3.07 1.88
CA LEU A 84 5.16 3.64 0.54
C LEU A 84 3.88 3.13 -0.13
N ALA A 85 3.59 1.83 -0.02
CA ALA A 85 2.41 1.22 -0.62
C ALA A 85 1.10 1.74 -0.01
N VAL A 86 1.07 2.08 1.28
CA VAL A 86 -0.11 2.71 1.91
C VAL A 86 -0.39 4.09 1.30
N GLY A 87 0.64 4.91 1.09
CA GLY A 87 0.51 6.21 0.42
C GLY A 87 0.15 6.05 -1.06
N MET A 88 0.87 5.18 -1.77
CA MET A 88 0.66 4.90 -3.19
C MET A 88 -0.75 4.36 -3.47
N LEU A 89 -1.30 3.53 -2.59
CA LEU A 89 -2.69 3.10 -2.65
C LEU A 89 -3.65 4.29 -2.71
N MET A 90 -3.48 5.30 -1.83
CA MET A 90 -4.37 6.45 -1.80
C MET A 90 -4.25 7.27 -3.09
N VAL A 91 -3.03 7.41 -3.65
CA VAL A 91 -2.80 8.06 -4.94
C VAL A 91 -3.47 7.29 -6.07
N ILE A 92 -3.23 5.96 -6.17
CA ILE A 92 -3.77 5.11 -7.23
C ILE A 92 -5.30 5.04 -7.16
N VAL A 93 -5.88 4.97 -5.96
CA VAL A 93 -7.34 4.93 -5.79
C VAL A 93 -8.00 6.20 -6.35
N THR A 94 -7.32 7.36 -6.39
CA THR A 94 -7.84 8.58 -7.06
C THR A 94 -7.61 8.60 -8.57
N GLY A 95 -7.07 7.54 -9.16
CA GLY A 95 -6.74 7.47 -10.60
C GLY A 95 -5.42 8.14 -10.98
N ASN A 96 -4.56 8.43 -10.00
CA ASN A 96 -3.25 9.05 -10.21
C ASN A 96 -2.11 8.07 -9.93
N ILE A 97 -0.91 8.37 -10.42
CA ILE A 97 0.31 7.59 -10.16
C ILE A 97 1.41 8.57 -9.79
N ASP A 98 2.18 8.26 -8.75
CA ASP A 98 3.36 9.04 -8.33
C ASP A 98 4.64 8.25 -8.59
N LEU A 99 5.37 8.65 -9.62
CA LEU A 99 6.65 8.06 -10.00
C LEU A 99 7.86 8.69 -9.28
N SER A 100 7.66 9.77 -8.52
CA SER A 100 8.76 10.48 -7.87
C SER A 100 9.17 9.88 -6.53
N VAL A 101 8.39 8.96 -6.00
CA VAL A 101 8.48 8.44 -4.62
C VAL A 101 9.89 7.98 -4.27
N GLY A 102 10.54 7.21 -5.15
CA GLY A 102 11.90 6.72 -4.90
C GLY A 102 12.94 7.84 -4.81
N SER A 103 12.86 8.84 -5.69
CA SER A 103 13.76 9.99 -5.66
C SER A 103 13.50 10.89 -4.46
N VAL A 104 12.23 11.03 -4.04
CA VAL A 104 11.86 11.76 -2.81
C VAL A 104 12.34 11.02 -1.56
N VAL A 105 12.35 9.67 -1.54
CA VAL A 105 12.99 8.88 -0.48
C VAL A 105 14.48 9.25 -0.38
N GLY A 106 15.19 9.26 -1.51
CA GLY A 106 16.60 9.66 -1.55
C GLY A 106 16.82 11.09 -1.05
N LEU A 107 16.00 12.03 -1.51
CA LEU A 107 16.13 13.44 -1.14
C LEU A 107 15.77 13.72 0.33
N ALA A 108 14.63 13.24 0.80
CA ALA A 108 14.20 13.46 2.19
C ALA A 108 15.15 12.80 3.21
N GLY A 109 15.59 11.57 2.91
CA GLY A 109 16.60 10.87 3.71
C GLY A 109 17.96 11.57 3.66
N GLY A 110 18.35 12.05 2.47
CA GLY A 110 19.58 12.82 2.26
C GLY A 110 19.58 14.16 3.02
N ILE A 111 18.48 14.92 2.98
CA ILE A 111 18.33 16.16 3.76
C ILE A 111 18.46 15.89 5.25
N ALA A 112 17.79 14.86 5.77
CA ALA A 112 17.90 14.47 7.18
C ALA A 112 19.32 14.05 7.56
N ALA A 113 20.03 13.34 6.66
CA ALA A 113 21.41 12.93 6.86
C ALA A 113 22.39 14.11 6.80
N ILE A 114 22.21 15.06 5.87
CA ILE A 114 22.98 16.30 5.77
C ILE A 114 22.82 17.13 7.06
N ALA A 115 21.56 17.31 7.50
CA ALA A 115 21.23 18.09 8.68
C ALA A 115 21.99 17.58 9.92
N GLN A 116 22.00 16.27 10.18
CA GLN A 116 22.71 15.73 11.34
C GLN A 116 24.21 15.52 11.10
N GLY A 117 24.62 15.13 9.89
CA GLY A 117 26.01 14.77 9.58
C GLY A 117 26.92 15.94 9.31
N TRP A 118 26.45 16.93 8.53
CA TRP A 118 27.25 18.10 8.13
C TRP A 118 26.92 19.34 8.94
N LEU A 119 25.62 19.58 9.24
CA LEU A 119 25.20 20.78 9.99
C LEU A 119 25.20 20.56 11.50
N GLY A 120 25.40 19.31 11.99
CA GLY A 120 25.45 19.00 13.40
C GLY A 120 24.11 19.12 14.14
N TRP A 121 22.99 19.08 13.43
CA TRP A 121 21.67 19.19 14.03
C TRP A 121 21.34 17.95 14.89
N GLY A 122 20.55 18.14 15.93
CA GLY A 122 19.99 17.04 16.72
C GLY A 122 19.01 16.18 15.95
N LEU A 123 18.54 15.08 16.57
CA LEU A 123 17.63 14.12 15.94
C LEU A 123 16.34 14.77 15.45
N ALA A 124 15.60 15.44 16.34
CA ALA A 124 14.28 15.98 16.00
C ALA A 124 14.30 17.00 14.85
N PRO A 125 15.18 18.03 14.84
CA PRO A 125 15.24 18.96 13.72
C PRO A 125 15.70 18.31 12.42
N SER A 126 16.59 17.30 12.46
CA SER A 126 16.99 16.56 11.25
C SER A 126 15.85 15.76 10.63
N LEU A 127 15.08 15.05 11.46
CA LEU A 127 13.89 14.31 11.00
C LEU A 127 12.81 15.25 10.47
N LEU A 128 12.61 16.40 11.15
CA LEU A 128 11.65 17.41 10.72
C LEU A 128 12.03 18.00 9.36
N ALA A 129 13.32 18.30 9.13
CA ALA A 129 13.80 18.82 7.84
C ALA A 129 13.48 17.85 6.69
N GLY A 130 13.77 16.56 6.84
CA GLY A 130 13.42 15.54 5.84
C GLY A 130 11.91 15.41 5.64
N THR A 131 11.14 15.46 6.73
CA THR A 131 9.67 15.36 6.66
C THR A 131 9.06 16.57 5.97
N VAL A 132 9.48 17.77 6.31
CA VAL A 132 9.02 19.01 5.68
C VAL A 132 9.36 19.03 4.19
N ALA A 133 10.56 18.58 3.81
CA ALA A 133 10.93 18.48 2.41
C ALA A 133 9.99 17.58 1.61
N GLY A 134 9.68 16.39 2.12
CA GLY A 134 8.77 15.48 1.41
C GLY A 134 7.33 15.97 1.38
N VAL A 135 6.81 16.56 2.46
CA VAL A 135 5.46 17.16 2.46
C VAL A 135 5.39 18.33 1.49
N ALA A 136 6.42 19.19 1.44
CA ALA A 136 6.50 20.32 0.51
C ALA A 136 6.53 19.85 -0.95
N ILE A 137 7.29 18.78 -1.25
CA ILE A 137 7.30 18.14 -2.58
C ILE A 137 5.93 17.58 -2.92
N GLY A 138 5.30 16.87 -1.99
CA GLY A 138 3.93 16.35 -2.18
C GLY A 138 2.92 17.48 -2.41
N ALA A 139 3.01 18.59 -1.67
CA ALA A 139 2.19 19.77 -1.88
C ALA A 139 2.45 20.40 -3.26
N PHE A 140 3.70 20.50 -3.69
CA PHE A 140 4.07 21.00 -5.01
C PHE A 140 3.50 20.14 -6.12
N HIS A 141 3.74 18.81 -6.11
CA HIS A 141 3.18 17.89 -7.10
C HIS A 141 1.66 17.93 -7.10
N GLY A 142 1.05 17.83 -5.91
CA GLY A 142 -0.40 17.88 -5.75
C GLY A 142 -1.01 19.18 -6.27
N SER A 143 -0.32 20.31 -6.12
CA SER A 143 -0.77 21.59 -6.66
C SER A 143 -0.75 21.63 -8.19
N LEU A 144 0.32 21.14 -8.81
CA LEU A 144 0.41 21.05 -10.27
C LEU A 144 -0.65 20.12 -10.86
N VAL A 145 -0.90 18.99 -10.22
CA VAL A 145 -1.93 18.03 -10.67
C VAL A 145 -3.34 18.61 -10.45
N ALA A 146 -3.62 19.13 -9.25
CA ALA A 146 -4.98 19.49 -8.84
C ALA A 146 -5.45 20.85 -9.39
N TYR A 147 -4.56 21.84 -9.53
CA TYR A 147 -4.94 23.20 -9.89
C TYR A 147 -4.46 23.61 -11.28
N VAL A 148 -3.29 23.11 -11.72
CA VAL A 148 -2.80 23.37 -13.09
C VAL A 148 -3.30 22.33 -14.08
N ASN A 149 -3.84 21.19 -13.59
CA ASN A 149 -4.38 20.05 -14.35
C ASN A 149 -3.33 19.36 -15.26
N ILE A 150 -2.06 19.37 -14.84
CA ILE A 150 -1.03 18.57 -15.52
C ILE A 150 -1.22 17.10 -15.11
N PRO A 151 -1.19 16.14 -16.04
CA PRO A 151 -1.29 14.73 -15.72
C PRO A 151 -0.28 14.32 -14.65
N ALA A 152 -0.74 13.60 -13.63
CA ALA A 152 0.08 13.24 -12.46
C ALA A 152 1.37 12.53 -12.84
N PHE A 153 1.30 11.60 -13.80
CA PHE A 153 2.47 10.84 -14.23
C PHE A 153 3.56 11.76 -14.86
N ILE A 154 3.19 12.83 -15.56
CA ILE A 154 4.14 13.79 -16.13
C ILE A 154 4.80 14.61 -15.02
N VAL A 155 3.99 15.14 -14.09
CA VAL A 155 4.50 15.90 -12.94
C VAL A 155 5.48 15.08 -12.12
N THR A 156 5.11 13.84 -11.81
CA THR A 156 5.91 12.97 -10.94
C THR A 156 7.11 12.36 -11.65
N LEU A 157 7.04 12.12 -12.97
CA LEU A 157 8.20 11.73 -13.76
C LEU A 157 9.22 12.88 -13.85
N GLY A 158 8.77 14.12 -14.07
CA GLY A 158 9.63 15.30 -13.96
C GLY A 158 10.22 15.45 -12.56
N GLY A 159 9.41 15.20 -11.53
CA GLY A 159 9.85 15.16 -10.14
C GLY A 159 10.88 14.06 -9.86
N TYR A 160 10.71 12.87 -10.44
CA TYR A 160 11.70 11.79 -10.33
C TYR A 160 13.09 12.24 -10.75
N LEU A 161 13.20 12.87 -11.90
CA LEU A 161 14.48 13.39 -12.42
C LEU A 161 14.99 14.57 -11.59
N ALA A 162 14.12 15.54 -11.28
CA ALA A 162 14.50 16.76 -10.57
C ALA A 162 15.00 16.46 -9.15
N TRP A 163 14.27 15.69 -8.35
CA TRP A 163 14.64 15.41 -6.97
C TRP A 163 15.86 14.50 -6.86
N ARG A 164 16.05 13.59 -7.85
CA ARG A 164 17.29 12.82 -7.97
C ARG A 164 18.48 13.74 -8.27
N GLY A 165 18.30 14.70 -9.16
CA GLY A 165 19.33 15.73 -9.46
C GLY A 165 19.64 16.61 -8.26
N VAL A 166 18.60 17.03 -7.50
CA VAL A 166 18.78 17.86 -6.31
C VAL A 166 19.61 17.13 -5.24
N ILE A 167 19.29 15.88 -4.91
CA ILE A 167 20.07 15.16 -3.90
C ILE A 167 21.51 14.88 -4.38
N LEU A 168 21.70 14.57 -5.64
CA LEU A 168 23.03 14.38 -6.21
C LEU A 168 23.86 15.68 -6.09
N GLY A 169 23.28 16.82 -6.39
CA GLY A 169 23.92 18.14 -6.25
C GLY A 169 24.23 18.50 -4.80
N LEU A 170 23.25 18.31 -3.88
CA LEU A 170 23.42 18.61 -2.46
C LEU A 170 24.48 17.73 -1.80
N SER A 171 24.52 16.45 -2.13
CA SER A 171 25.48 15.49 -1.58
C SER A 171 26.83 15.51 -2.29
N LYS A 172 26.94 16.22 -3.43
CA LYS A 172 28.12 16.19 -4.32
C LYS A 172 28.47 14.75 -4.77
N GLY A 173 27.47 13.89 -4.87
CA GLY A 173 27.65 12.48 -5.19
C GLY A 173 28.15 11.60 -4.04
N GLU A 174 28.34 12.18 -2.85
CA GLU A 174 28.87 11.45 -1.69
C GLU A 174 27.77 10.72 -0.92
N THR A 175 28.13 9.59 -0.30
CA THR A 175 27.29 8.91 0.69
C THR A 175 27.51 9.53 2.06
N ILE A 176 26.45 9.98 2.72
CA ILE A 176 26.47 10.68 3.99
C ILE A 176 26.17 9.70 5.13
N PRO A 177 27.15 9.35 5.97
CA PRO A 177 26.94 8.44 7.08
C PRO A 177 26.09 9.08 8.19
N LEU A 178 25.22 8.32 8.81
CA LEU A 178 24.52 8.75 10.01
C LEU A 178 25.48 8.72 11.22
N ARG A 179 25.59 9.84 11.93
CA ARG A 179 26.40 9.95 13.14
C ARG A 179 25.58 9.68 14.41
N LEU A 180 24.31 10.14 14.43
CA LEU A 180 23.45 9.97 15.59
C LEU A 180 22.97 8.53 15.74
N GLN A 181 23.33 7.89 16.86
CA GLN A 181 22.88 6.53 17.17
C GLN A 181 21.36 6.47 17.29
N ALA A 182 20.72 7.49 17.87
CA ALA A 182 19.27 7.57 17.97
C ALA A 182 18.57 7.60 16.61
N PHE A 183 19.21 8.14 15.55
CA PHE A 183 18.66 8.06 14.20
C PHE A 183 18.75 6.63 13.67
N LYS A 184 19.91 5.96 13.79
CA LYS A 184 20.08 4.57 13.37
C LYS A 184 19.12 3.64 14.08
N ALA A 185 18.84 3.89 15.37
CA ALA A 185 17.90 3.11 16.17
C ALA A 185 16.51 2.99 15.53
N ILE A 186 16.01 4.04 14.84
CA ILE A 186 14.71 4.01 14.16
C ILE A 186 14.63 2.87 13.13
N GLY A 187 15.74 2.54 12.45
CA GLY A 187 15.79 1.51 11.41
C GLY A 187 16.41 0.18 11.86
N GLN A 188 17.21 0.21 12.93
CA GLN A 188 18.05 -0.93 13.31
C GLN A 188 17.66 -1.57 14.64
N ASP A 189 17.07 -0.84 15.57
CA ASP A 189 16.75 -1.33 16.90
C ASP A 189 15.45 -2.14 16.95
N TYR A 190 15.29 -2.82 18.06
CA TYR A 190 14.18 -3.74 18.35
C TYR A 190 13.49 -3.36 19.63
N VAL A 191 12.22 -3.69 19.69
CA VAL A 191 11.47 -3.70 20.95
C VAL A 191 11.61 -5.08 21.56
N GLY A 192 12.03 -5.12 22.82
CA GLY A 192 12.37 -6.38 23.50
C GLY A 192 11.24 -7.41 23.55
N PRO A 193 11.56 -8.69 23.75
CA PRO A 193 10.60 -9.80 23.67
C PRO A 193 9.38 -9.66 24.58
N MET A 194 9.54 -9.08 25.75
CA MET A 194 8.44 -8.87 26.71
C MET A 194 7.35 -7.95 26.12
N VAL A 195 7.76 -6.86 25.46
CA VAL A 195 6.81 -5.94 24.77
C VAL A 195 6.17 -6.65 23.57
N GLY A 196 6.93 -7.48 22.86
CA GLY A 196 6.40 -8.31 21.76
C GLY A 196 5.25 -9.20 22.24
N TRP A 197 5.43 -9.94 23.32
CA TRP A 197 4.37 -10.79 23.88
C TRP A 197 3.18 -9.99 24.43
N THR A 198 3.43 -8.82 25.04
CA THR A 198 2.35 -7.92 25.48
C THR A 198 1.50 -7.45 24.30
N LEU A 199 2.14 -7.02 23.21
CA LEU A 199 1.44 -6.62 21.98
C LEU A 199 0.68 -7.81 21.36
N ALA A 200 1.24 -9.02 21.36
CA ALA A 200 0.55 -10.23 20.92
C ALA A 200 -0.72 -10.47 21.72
N GLY A 201 -0.61 -10.42 23.06
CA GLY A 201 -1.76 -10.58 23.95
C GLY A 201 -2.86 -9.55 23.67
N LEU A 202 -2.49 -8.27 23.53
CA LEU A 202 -3.45 -7.20 23.20
C LEU A 202 -4.08 -7.42 21.83
N ALA A 203 -3.31 -7.85 20.81
CA ALA A 203 -3.83 -8.12 19.47
C ALA A 203 -4.78 -9.32 19.47
N VAL A 204 -4.47 -10.40 20.18
CA VAL A 204 -5.38 -11.56 20.33
C VAL A 204 -6.66 -11.16 21.04
N LEU A 205 -6.57 -10.38 22.13
CA LEU A 205 -7.74 -9.85 22.82
C LEU A 205 -8.59 -8.98 21.91
N ALA A 206 -7.98 -8.15 21.07
CA ALA A 206 -8.68 -7.35 20.07
C ALA A 206 -9.39 -8.22 19.04
N VAL A 207 -8.76 -9.31 18.54
CA VAL A 207 -9.40 -10.27 17.63
C VAL A 207 -10.62 -10.92 18.27
N ILE A 208 -10.50 -11.35 19.51
CA ILE A 208 -11.60 -11.96 20.29
C ILE A 208 -12.74 -10.93 20.43
N TRP A 209 -12.41 -9.72 20.91
CA TRP A 209 -13.41 -8.65 21.12
C TRP A 209 -14.12 -8.26 19.82
N MET A 210 -13.38 -8.08 18.71
CA MET A 210 -13.98 -7.76 17.40
C MET A 210 -14.94 -8.85 16.90
N ASN A 211 -14.60 -10.13 17.10
CA ASN A 211 -15.49 -11.23 16.73
C ASN A 211 -16.79 -11.22 17.58
N PHE A 212 -16.66 -11.05 18.90
CA PHE A 212 -17.85 -10.95 19.78
C PHE A 212 -18.68 -9.69 19.49
N ALA A 213 -18.04 -8.53 19.26
CA ALA A 213 -18.73 -7.30 18.89
C ALA A 213 -19.50 -7.47 17.57
N ARG A 214 -18.89 -8.14 16.56
CA ARG A 214 -19.54 -8.45 15.28
C ARG A 214 -20.76 -9.36 15.49
N ILE A 215 -20.65 -10.41 16.31
CA ILE A 215 -21.76 -11.31 16.62
C ILE A 215 -22.88 -10.55 17.33
N ARG A 216 -22.55 -9.72 18.31
CA ARG A 216 -23.51 -8.91 19.05
C ARG A 216 -24.23 -7.92 18.13
N ALA A 217 -23.51 -7.26 17.22
CA ALA A 217 -24.11 -6.37 16.23
C ALA A 217 -25.07 -7.12 15.28
N ARG A 218 -24.68 -8.29 14.78
CA ARG A 218 -25.54 -9.13 13.92
C ARG A 218 -26.83 -9.55 14.65
N LYS A 219 -26.73 -9.96 15.91
CA LYS A 219 -27.91 -10.29 16.75
C LYS A 219 -28.84 -9.11 16.92
N ARG A 220 -28.30 -7.90 17.16
CA ARG A 220 -29.08 -6.66 17.32
C ARG A 220 -29.89 -6.31 16.07
N HIS A 221 -29.33 -6.59 14.88
CA HIS A 221 -29.99 -6.27 13.61
C HIS A 221 -30.78 -7.46 13.03
N GLY A 222 -31.05 -8.52 13.80
CA GLY A 222 -31.81 -9.69 13.35
C GLY A 222 -31.13 -10.51 12.26
N LEU A 223 -29.81 -10.30 12.04
CA LEU A 223 -29.05 -10.99 11.01
C LEU A 223 -28.60 -12.37 11.53
N GLY A 224 -28.56 -13.38 10.64
CA GLY A 224 -28.07 -14.71 10.96
C GLY A 224 -26.68 -14.68 11.60
N VAL A 225 -26.50 -15.43 12.71
CA VAL A 225 -25.23 -15.54 13.43
C VAL A 225 -24.35 -16.61 12.74
N PRO A 226 -23.04 -16.38 12.59
CA PRO A 226 -22.12 -17.41 12.08
C PRO A 226 -22.19 -18.67 12.93
N SER A 227 -21.98 -19.83 12.31
CA SER A 227 -21.88 -21.09 13.06
C SER A 227 -20.71 -21.06 14.05
N ALA A 228 -20.81 -21.83 15.11
CA ALA A 228 -19.76 -21.92 16.14
C ALA A 228 -18.38 -22.22 15.51
N GLY A 229 -18.30 -23.14 14.56
CA GLY A 229 -17.05 -23.48 13.87
C GLY A 229 -16.46 -22.28 13.10
N ARG A 230 -17.27 -21.47 12.41
CA ARG A 230 -16.80 -20.26 11.72
C ARG A 230 -16.31 -19.19 12.71
N THR A 231 -16.96 -19.07 13.85
CA THR A 231 -16.56 -18.14 14.91
C THR A 231 -15.22 -18.57 15.51
N VAL A 232 -15.07 -19.85 15.86
CA VAL A 232 -13.81 -20.40 16.39
C VAL A 232 -12.69 -20.23 15.38
N LEU A 233 -12.90 -20.57 14.11
CA LEU A 233 -11.89 -20.41 13.05
C LEU A 233 -11.50 -18.92 12.88
N GLY A 234 -12.48 -18.01 12.95
CA GLY A 234 -12.25 -16.56 12.87
C GLY A 234 -11.48 -15.96 14.06
N ILE A 235 -11.39 -16.68 15.17
CA ILE A 235 -10.58 -16.29 16.34
C ILE A 235 -9.24 -17.03 16.32
N VAL A 236 -9.26 -18.35 16.19
CA VAL A 236 -8.07 -19.20 16.34
C VAL A 236 -7.05 -18.95 15.24
N PHE A 237 -7.49 -18.87 13.98
CA PHE A 237 -6.57 -18.71 12.86
C PHE A 237 -5.78 -17.38 12.92
N PRO A 238 -6.41 -16.20 13.05
CA PRO A 238 -5.66 -14.94 13.19
C PRO A 238 -4.78 -14.92 14.45
N SER A 239 -5.25 -15.50 15.56
CA SER A 239 -4.47 -15.58 16.79
C SER A 239 -3.21 -16.43 16.63
N LEU A 240 -3.29 -17.56 15.94
CA LEU A 240 -2.12 -18.39 15.64
C LEU A 240 -1.12 -17.67 14.72
N VAL A 241 -1.61 -16.92 13.74
CA VAL A 241 -0.75 -16.11 12.86
C VAL A 241 -0.02 -15.03 13.67
N ILE A 242 -0.73 -14.31 14.55
CA ILE A 242 -0.13 -13.28 15.41
C ILE A 242 0.92 -13.91 16.35
N LEU A 243 0.57 -14.97 17.04
CA LEU A 243 1.48 -15.64 17.98
C LEU A 243 2.70 -16.23 17.27
N GLY A 244 2.52 -16.85 16.09
CA GLY A 244 3.62 -17.39 15.29
C GLY A 244 4.55 -16.28 14.79
N PHE A 245 4.00 -15.14 14.35
CA PHE A 245 4.77 -13.97 13.93
C PHE A 245 5.62 -13.44 15.10
N ILE A 246 5.00 -13.22 16.27
CA ILE A 246 5.72 -12.69 17.45
C ILE A 246 6.74 -13.70 17.96
N TYR A 247 6.43 -15.00 17.94
CA TYR A 247 7.40 -16.04 18.28
C TYR A 247 8.63 -15.96 17.39
N MET A 248 8.43 -15.86 16.07
CA MET A 248 9.52 -15.74 15.09
C MET A 248 10.36 -14.47 15.31
N MET A 249 9.71 -13.32 15.59
CA MET A 249 10.42 -12.06 15.88
C MET A 249 11.23 -12.17 17.18
N ASN A 250 10.63 -12.70 18.23
CA ASN A 250 11.26 -12.83 19.54
C ASN A 250 12.38 -13.91 19.58
N SER A 251 12.37 -14.85 18.62
CA SER A 251 13.44 -15.84 18.47
C SER A 251 14.77 -15.24 17.99
N TYR A 252 14.78 -13.97 17.55
CA TYR A 252 16.01 -13.25 17.21
C TYR A 252 16.33 -12.13 18.21
N SER A 253 15.65 -11.00 18.14
CA SER A 253 15.92 -9.83 19.00
C SER A 253 14.66 -9.09 19.42
N GLY A 254 13.49 -9.57 19.05
CA GLY A 254 12.20 -8.92 19.24
C GLY A 254 11.69 -8.26 17.96
N ILE A 255 10.67 -7.39 18.09
CA ILE A 255 10.03 -6.75 16.96
C ILE A 255 10.87 -5.56 16.49
N PRO A 256 11.31 -5.48 15.22
CA PRO A 256 11.99 -4.30 14.70
C PRO A 256 11.11 -3.04 14.79
N ILE A 257 11.69 -1.90 15.18
CA ILE A 257 10.96 -0.62 15.25
C ILE A 257 10.27 -0.27 13.94
N PRO A 258 10.88 -0.46 12.75
CA PRO A 258 10.21 -0.22 11.46
C PRO A 258 8.89 -0.97 11.28
N VAL A 259 8.78 -2.19 11.84
CA VAL A 259 7.56 -2.99 11.75
C VAL A 259 6.43 -2.38 12.58
N LEU A 260 6.75 -1.83 13.75
CA LEU A 260 5.77 -1.11 14.56
C LEU A 260 5.32 0.19 13.88
N ILE A 261 6.25 0.91 13.24
CA ILE A 261 5.91 2.11 12.45
C ILE A 261 4.97 1.73 11.30
N LEU A 262 5.28 0.64 10.55
CA LEU A 262 4.40 0.14 9.51
C LEU A 262 3.02 -0.23 10.06
N LEU A 263 2.94 -0.89 11.21
CA LEU A 263 1.67 -1.25 11.83
C LEU A 263 0.82 -0.02 12.14
N VAL A 264 1.43 1.04 12.70
CA VAL A 264 0.73 2.31 12.97
C VAL A 264 0.23 2.95 11.68
N VAL A 265 1.09 3.01 10.65
CA VAL A 265 0.73 3.56 9.33
C VAL A 265 -0.38 2.74 8.68
N ALA A 266 -0.32 1.41 8.78
CA ALA A 266 -1.34 0.51 8.27
C ALA A 266 -2.70 0.72 8.93
N LEU A 267 -2.73 0.81 10.25
CA LEU A 267 -3.97 1.06 11.01
C LEU A 267 -4.54 2.45 10.71
N ALA A 268 -3.68 3.48 10.70
CA ALA A 268 -4.08 4.85 10.36
C ALA A 268 -4.59 4.95 8.91
N GLY A 269 -3.89 4.34 7.96
CA GLY A 269 -4.28 4.29 6.55
C GLY A 269 -5.58 3.53 6.34
N ALA A 270 -5.76 2.38 6.99
CA ALA A 270 -7.01 1.62 6.96
C ALA A 270 -8.18 2.42 7.56
N PHE A 271 -7.96 3.06 8.70
CA PHE A 271 -8.97 3.92 9.31
C PHE A 271 -9.33 5.09 8.39
N LEU A 272 -8.33 5.78 7.85
CA LEU A 272 -8.53 6.93 6.96
C LEU A 272 -9.29 6.55 5.69
N THR A 273 -8.95 5.42 5.07
CA THR A 273 -9.56 4.99 3.80
C THR A 273 -10.94 4.36 3.98
N GLN A 274 -11.19 3.62 5.07
CA GLN A 274 -12.43 2.85 5.24
C GLN A 274 -13.46 3.51 6.13
N ASN A 275 -13.02 4.30 7.14
CA ASN A 275 -13.90 4.79 8.20
C ASN A 275 -14.17 6.30 8.14
N THR A 276 -13.51 7.06 7.23
CA THR A 276 -13.69 8.51 7.12
C THR A 276 -14.42 8.93 5.86
N THR A 277 -14.98 10.14 5.86
CA THR A 277 -15.54 10.77 4.66
C THR A 277 -14.47 11.03 3.61
N PHE A 278 -13.25 11.38 4.05
CA PHE A 278 -12.10 11.57 3.17
C PHE A 278 -11.83 10.31 2.33
N GLY A 279 -11.72 9.16 2.98
CA GLY A 279 -11.52 7.89 2.27
C GLY A 279 -12.63 7.60 1.26
N ARG A 280 -13.91 7.71 1.68
CA ARG A 280 -15.03 7.52 0.75
C ARG A 280 -14.96 8.41 -0.47
N TYR A 281 -14.52 9.66 -0.31
CA TYR A 281 -14.37 10.60 -1.42
C TYR A 281 -13.23 10.22 -2.35
N LEU A 282 -12.12 9.65 -1.84
CA LEU A 282 -11.04 9.15 -2.70
C LEU A 282 -11.54 8.04 -3.64
N TYR A 283 -12.29 7.08 -3.10
CA TYR A 283 -12.86 6.00 -3.91
C TYR A 283 -13.90 6.50 -4.91
N ALA A 284 -14.72 7.48 -4.51
CA ALA A 284 -15.71 8.10 -5.41
C ALA A 284 -15.01 8.85 -6.57
N ILE A 285 -13.97 9.63 -6.26
CA ILE A 285 -13.17 10.37 -7.25
C ILE A 285 -12.56 9.41 -8.28
N GLY A 286 -11.93 8.33 -7.83
CA GLY A 286 -11.31 7.38 -8.76
C GLY A 286 -12.31 6.46 -9.47
N GLY A 287 -13.51 6.28 -8.92
CA GLY A 287 -14.57 5.50 -9.56
C GLY A 287 -15.23 6.26 -10.74
N ASN A 288 -15.62 7.50 -10.50
CA ASN A 288 -16.16 8.41 -11.51
C ASN A 288 -15.94 9.87 -11.06
N PRO A 289 -14.90 10.54 -11.60
CA PRO A 289 -14.58 11.91 -11.22
C PRO A 289 -15.70 12.92 -11.50
N ASP A 290 -16.43 12.75 -12.62
CA ASP A 290 -17.52 13.65 -13.00
C ASP A 290 -18.71 13.51 -12.05
N ALA A 291 -19.13 12.29 -11.75
CA ALA A 291 -20.18 12.04 -10.77
C ALA A 291 -19.80 12.56 -9.36
N ALA A 292 -18.56 12.36 -8.95
CA ALA A 292 -18.04 12.89 -7.69
C ALA A 292 -18.13 14.43 -7.65
N ARG A 293 -17.74 15.10 -8.75
CA ARG A 293 -17.82 16.55 -8.87
C ARG A 293 -19.26 17.06 -8.81
N LEU A 294 -20.16 16.42 -9.55
CA LEU A 294 -21.59 16.74 -9.54
C LEU A 294 -22.24 16.54 -8.17
N SER A 295 -21.72 15.59 -7.38
CA SER A 295 -22.13 15.37 -5.97
C SER A 295 -21.51 16.37 -4.97
N GLY A 296 -20.83 17.43 -5.45
CA GLY A 296 -20.22 18.46 -4.60
C GLY A 296 -18.88 18.10 -3.99
N ILE A 297 -18.24 16.99 -4.39
CA ILE A 297 -16.91 16.59 -3.89
C ILE A 297 -15.85 17.47 -4.57
N SER A 298 -15.03 18.14 -3.78
CA SER A 298 -13.90 18.94 -4.30
C SER A 298 -12.72 18.06 -4.69
N LEU A 299 -12.62 17.68 -5.99
CA LEU A 299 -11.52 16.86 -6.51
C LEU A 299 -10.15 17.49 -6.19
N ARG A 300 -10.01 18.80 -6.43
CA ARG A 300 -8.74 19.53 -6.26
C ARG A 300 -8.18 19.40 -4.84
N LYS A 301 -9.02 19.63 -3.82
CA LYS A 301 -8.60 19.57 -2.41
C LYS A 301 -8.19 18.13 -2.01
N HIS A 302 -8.90 17.12 -2.50
CA HIS A 302 -8.62 15.73 -2.16
C HIS A 302 -7.35 15.23 -2.87
N VAL A 303 -7.16 15.57 -4.14
CA VAL A 303 -5.93 15.23 -4.88
C VAL A 303 -4.71 15.90 -4.23
N LEU A 304 -4.78 17.20 -3.92
CA LEU A 304 -3.70 17.89 -3.18
C LEU A 304 -3.39 17.19 -1.85
N ALA A 305 -4.41 16.90 -1.05
CA ALA A 305 -4.23 16.25 0.25
C ALA A 305 -3.61 14.86 0.12
N VAL A 306 -4.00 14.08 -0.88
CA VAL A 306 -3.42 12.74 -1.14
C VAL A 306 -1.94 12.83 -1.49
N PHE A 307 -1.53 13.77 -2.34
CA PHE A 307 -0.11 13.97 -2.64
C PHE A 307 0.70 14.48 -1.44
N MET A 308 0.11 15.33 -0.58
CA MET A 308 0.74 15.73 0.69
C MET A 308 0.92 14.55 1.64
N ILE A 309 -0.10 13.70 1.78
CA ILE A 309 -0.02 12.46 2.57
C ILE A 309 1.04 11.53 1.98
N MET A 310 1.08 11.38 0.64
CA MET A 310 2.12 10.60 -0.03
C MET A 310 3.51 11.15 0.29
N GLY A 311 3.73 12.45 0.21
CA GLY A 311 4.99 13.10 0.57
C GLY A 311 5.40 12.86 2.03
N ALA A 312 4.44 12.92 2.96
CA ALA A 312 4.68 12.61 4.38
C ALA A 312 5.07 11.15 4.61
N LEU A 313 4.34 10.21 4.00
CA LEU A 313 4.66 8.78 4.10
C LEU A 313 5.96 8.43 3.39
N THR A 314 6.27 9.08 2.27
CA THR A 314 7.56 8.95 1.59
C THR A 314 8.72 9.42 2.46
N SER A 315 8.57 10.54 3.19
CA SER A 315 9.58 11.01 4.14
C SER A 315 9.77 10.04 5.30
N LEU A 316 8.68 9.48 5.82
CA LEU A 316 8.75 8.47 6.88
C LEU A 316 9.48 7.21 6.38
N ALA A 317 9.17 6.74 5.18
CA ALA A 317 9.89 5.63 4.55
C ALA A 317 11.37 5.96 4.31
N ALA A 318 11.69 7.21 3.93
CA ALA A 318 13.05 7.70 3.76
C ALA A 318 13.85 7.65 5.07
N ILE A 319 13.25 8.09 6.17
CA ILE A 319 13.84 8.02 7.52
C ILE A 319 14.12 6.57 7.90
N ILE A 320 13.15 5.67 7.73
CA ILE A 320 13.32 4.23 8.03
C ILE A 320 14.42 3.62 7.15
N TYR A 321 14.40 3.91 5.84
CA TYR A 321 15.38 3.40 4.88
C TYR A 321 16.80 3.85 5.24
N THR A 322 16.99 5.16 5.41
CA THR A 322 18.29 5.76 5.73
C THR A 322 18.82 5.28 7.09
N ALA A 323 17.94 5.19 8.10
CA ALA A 323 18.27 4.65 9.42
C ALA A 323 18.68 3.16 9.33
N ARG A 324 17.96 2.35 8.55
CA ARG A 324 18.26 0.93 8.35
C ARG A 324 19.61 0.71 7.69
N VAL A 325 19.92 1.49 6.67
CA VAL A 325 21.20 1.43 5.94
C VAL A 325 22.34 2.05 6.77
N GLY A 326 22.03 3.03 7.63
CA GLY A 326 23.01 3.78 8.42
C GLY A 326 23.69 4.90 7.66
N SER A 327 23.24 5.19 6.45
CA SER A 327 23.76 6.26 5.59
C SER A 327 22.71 6.65 4.53
N ALA A 328 22.87 7.85 3.97
CA ALA A 328 22.12 8.31 2.80
C ALA A 328 23.05 8.35 1.57
N SER A 329 22.73 7.52 0.57
CA SER A 329 23.35 7.58 -0.75
C SER A 329 22.49 8.40 -1.70
N PRO A 330 23.07 9.10 -2.71
CA PRO A 330 22.28 9.75 -3.76
C PRO A 330 21.36 8.79 -4.52
N ASP A 331 21.74 7.50 -4.63
CA ASP A 331 20.93 6.47 -5.27
C ASP A 331 19.91 5.80 -4.34
N ALA A 332 19.83 6.25 -3.08
CA ALA A 332 18.83 5.71 -2.15
C ALA A 332 17.43 5.81 -2.72
N GLY A 333 16.65 4.77 -2.52
CA GLY A 333 15.26 4.71 -3.00
C GLY A 333 15.10 4.41 -4.49
N ALA A 334 16.16 4.12 -5.24
CA ALA A 334 16.03 3.75 -6.66
C ALA A 334 15.07 2.56 -6.85
N LEU A 335 14.11 2.70 -7.77
CA LEU A 335 13.06 1.74 -8.12
C LEU A 335 12.02 1.44 -7.03
N LEU A 336 12.08 2.10 -5.86
CA LEU A 336 11.07 1.92 -4.80
C LEU A 336 9.67 2.39 -5.24
N GLU A 337 9.57 3.34 -6.19
CA GLU A 337 8.31 3.74 -6.81
C GLU A 337 7.65 2.56 -7.52
N LEU A 338 8.42 1.78 -8.27
CA LEU A 338 7.91 0.59 -8.98
C LEU A 338 7.52 -0.51 -8.00
N ASP A 339 8.32 -0.72 -6.94
CA ASP A 339 8.00 -1.69 -5.89
C ASP A 339 6.71 -1.32 -5.16
N ALA A 340 6.46 -0.03 -4.87
CA ALA A 340 5.24 0.44 -4.23
C ALA A 340 4.01 0.30 -5.16
N ILE A 341 4.15 0.61 -6.45
CA ILE A 341 3.09 0.41 -7.46
C ILE A 341 2.80 -1.07 -7.61
N ALA A 342 3.84 -1.91 -7.77
CA ALA A 342 3.69 -3.36 -7.88
C ALA A 342 3.00 -3.94 -6.64
N ALA A 343 3.38 -3.50 -5.44
CA ALA A 343 2.74 -3.90 -4.20
C ALA A 343 1.23 -3.57 -4.20
N CYS A 344 0.84 -2.38 -4.64
CA CYS A 344 -0.56 -1.99 -4.75
C CYS A 344 -1.31 -2.86 -5.76
N VAL A 345 -0.75 -3.08 -6.97
CA VAL A 345 -1.40 -3.84 -8.05
C VAL A 345 -1.53 -5.31 -7.70
N ILE A 346 -0.45 -5.94 -7.23
CA ILE A 346 -0.46 -7.32 -6.71
C ILE A 346 -1.45 -7.43 -5.57
N GLY A 347 -1.52 -6.41 -4.70
CA GLY A 347 -2.48 -6.26 -3.62
C GLY A 347 -3.93 -6.04 -4.05
N GLY A 348 -4.23 -6.02 -5.35
CA GLY A 348 -5.56 -5.89 -5.92
C GLY A 348 -6.08 -4.46 -6.05
N THR A 349 -5.20 -3.46 -5.95
CA THR A 349 -5.55 -2.06 -6.24
C THR A 349 -5.67 -1.87 -7.75
N SER A 350 -6.73 -1.20 -8.17
CA SER A 350 -6.99 -0.89 -9.58
C SER A 350 -6.20 0.32 -10.04
N LEU A 351 -5.38 0.19 -11.07
CA LEU A 351 -4.68 1.33 -11.69
C LEU A 351 -5.63 2.37 -12.31
N MET A 352 -6.87 1.99 -12.60
CA MET A 352 -7.90 2.93 -13.09
C MET A 352 -8.60 3.70 -11.96
N GLY A 353 -8.20 3.47 -10.70
CA GLY A 353 -8.82 4.08 -9.53
C GLY A 353 -10.05 3.34 -8.98
N GLY A 354 -10.62 3.88 -7.92
CA GLY A 354 -11.89 3.46 -7.32
C GLY A 354 -11.88 2.15 -6.53
N ARG A 355 -10.77 1.39 -6.52
CA ARG A 355 -10.68 0.08 -5.84
C ARG A 355 -9.29 -0.17 -5.29
N GLY A 356 -9.23 -0.75 -4.10
CA GLY A 356 -8.00 -1.15 -3.42
C GLY A 356 -8.19 -1.19 -1.91
N THR A 357 -7.30 -1.85 -1.20
CA THR A 357 -7.33 -1.93 0.27
C THR A 357 -5.92 -1.82 0.85
N VAL A 358 -5.79 -1.20 2.02
CA VAL A 358 -4.50 -1.09 2.72
C VAL A 358 -3.93 -2.47 3.03
N PHE A 359 -4.79 -3.41 3.44
CA PHE A 359 -4.36 -4.79 3.68
C PHE A 359 -3.76 -5.43 2.42
N GLY A 360 -4.42 -5.27 1.27
CA GLY A 360 -3.91 -5.76 0.00
C GLY A 360 -2.55 -5.14 -0.36
N ALA A 361 -2.42 -3.82 -0.25
CA ALA A 361 -1.17 -3.12 -0.54
C ALA A 361 0.00 -3.59 0.35
N ILE A 362 -0.25 -3.83 1.65
CA ILE A 362 0.77 -4.36 2.57
C ILE A 362 1.11 -5.81 2.24
N LEU A 363 0.14 -6.64 1.91
CA LEU A 363 0.38 -8.01 1.48
C LEU A 363 1.20 -8.05 0.18
N GLY A 364 0.89 -7.17 -0.76
CA GLY A 364 1.69 -6.99 -1.97
C GLY A 364 3.12 -6.50 -1.67
N ALA A 365 3.29 -5.57 -0.72
CA ALA A 365 4.62 -5.13 -0.27
C ALA A 365 5.42 -6.28 0.36
N LEU A 366 4.77 -7.15 1.12
CA LEU A 366 5.40 -8.35 1.67
C LEU A 366 5.82 -9.33 0.56
N ILE A 367 5.00 -9.49 -0.49
CA ILE A 367 5.36 -10.31 -1.67
C ILE A 367 6.60 -9.73 -2.36
N MET A 368 6.63 -8.42 -2.66
CA MET A 368 7.76 -7.77 -3.31
C MET A 368 9.03 -7.87 -2.46
N ALA A 369 8.96 -7.56 -1.16
CA ALA A 369 10.09 -7.70 -0.26
C ALA A 369 10.56 -9.16 -0.11
N SER A 370 9.65 -10.14 -0.18
CA SER A 370 9.99 -11.57 -0.15
C SER A 370 10.77 -12.00 -1.40
N LEU A 371 10.40 -11.47 -2.56
CA LEU A 371 11.12 -11.69 -3.81
C LEU A 371 12.53 -11.09 -3.73
N ASP A 372 12.66 -9.82 -3.33
CA ASP A 372 13.94 -9.15 -3.18
C ASP A 372 14.86 -9.86 -2.19
N ASN A 373 14.35 -10.21 -1.03
CA ASN A 373 15.09 -10.91 0.01
C ASN A 373 15.52 -12.31 -0.47
N GLY A 374 14.59 -13.08 -1.05
CA GLY A 374 14.87 -14.42 -1.55
C GLY A 374 15.88 -14.44 -2.70
N MET A 375 15.77 -13.53 -3.66
CA MET A 375 16.73 -13.38 -4.75
C MET A 375 18.10 -12.96 -4.23
N SER A 376 18.17 -12.04 -3.26
CA SER A 376 19.42 -11.62 -2.64
C SER A 376 20.11 -12.76 -1.88
N LEU A 377 19.36 -13.61 -1.16
CA LEU A 377 19.91 -14.81 -0.50
C LEU A 377 20.46 -15.83 -1.49
N LYS A 378 19.92 -15.85 -2.71
CA LYS A 378 20.41 -16.69 -3.82
C LYS A 378 21.57 -16.05 -4.58
N ASN A 379 22.06 -14.89 -4.15
CA ASN A 379 23.07 -14.10 -4.85
C ASN A 379 22.69 -13.79 -6.31
N VAL A 380 21.40 -13.62 -6.59
CA VAL A 380 20.93 -13.16 -7.91
C VAL A 380 21.41 -11.72 -8.10
N GLU A 381 22.07 -11.46 -9.22
CA GLU A 381 22.62 -10.14 -9.52
C GLU A 381 21.54 -9.06 -9.67
N PRO A 382 21.81 -7.80 -9.29
CA PRO A 382 20.79 -6.74 -9.27
C PRO A 382 20.08 -6.51 -10.61
N TYR A 383 20.79 -6.63 -11.74
CA TYR A 383 20.16 -6.48 -13.05
C TYR A 383 19.10 -7.57 -13.32
N MET A 384 19.38 -8.81 -12.90
CA MET A 384 18.42 -9.91 -13.06
C MET A 384 17.23 -9.74 -12.12
N GLN A 385 17.45 -9.27 -10.89
CA GLN A 385 16.35 -8.93 -9.97
C GLN A 385 15.42 -7.90 -10.60
N ASN A 386 15.95 -6.86 -11.25
CA ASN A 386 15.16 -5.84 -11.93
C ASN A 386 14.36 -6.39 -13.12
N ILE A 387 14.93 -7.31 -13.91
CA ILE A 387 14.23 -7.98 -15.01
C ILE A 387 13.05 -8.79 -14.47
N ILE A 388 13.27 -9.58 -13.41
CA ILE A 388 12.24 -10.41 -12.78
C ILE A 388 11.11 -9.54 -12.21
N LYS A 389 11.46 -8.46 -11.48
CA LYS A 389 10.47 -7.52 -10.93
C LYS A 389 9.64 -6.85 -12.01
N GLY A 390 10.30 -6.41 -13.10
CA GLY A 390 9.61 -5.83 -14.26
C GLY A 390 8.63 -6.81 -14.89
N ALA A 391 9.03 -8.07 -15.09
CA ALA A 391 8.16 -9.11 -15.62
C ALA A 391 6.96 -9.40 -14.70
N ILE A 392 7.18 -9.45 -13.39
CA ILE A 392 6.11 -9.65 -12.40
C ILE A 392 5.12 -8.49 -12.42
N LEU A 393 5.62 -7.23 -12.50
CA LEU A 393 4.76 -6.06 -12.58
C LEU A 393 3.87 -6.10 -13.82
N VAL A 394 4.44 -6.38 -15.00
CA VAL A 394 3.69 -6.49 -16.26
C VAL A 394 2.66 -7.62 -16.19
N ALA A 395 3.05 -8.78 -15.65
CA ALA A 395 2.14 -9.91 -15.49
C ALA A 395 0.98 -9.57 -14.53
N ALA A 396 1.25 -8.91 -13.41
CA ALA A 396 0.23 -8.51 -12.44
C ALA A 396 -0.79 -7.52 -13.06
N VAL A 397 -0.30 -6.50 -13.77
CA VAL A 397 -1.15 -5.53 -14.48
C VAL A 397 -1.94 -6.22 -15.61
N GLY A 398 -1.28 -7.10 -16.38
CA GLY A 398 -1.93 -7.85 -17.45
C GLY A 398 -3.08 -8.72 -16.96
N LEU A 399 -2.90 -9.41 -15.83
CA LEU A 399 -3.94 -10.22 -15.21
C LEU A 399 -5.12 -9.36 -14.68
N ASP A 400 -4.84 -8.19 -14.08
CA ASP A 400 -5.91 -7.26 -13.66
C ASP A 400 -6.73 -6.78 -14.85
N MET A 401 -6.07 -6.41 -15.95
CA MET A 401 -6.74 -5.95 -17.17
C MET A 401 -7.54 -7.05 -17.88
N ALA A 402 -7.00 -8.28 -17.96
CA ALA A 402 -7.69 -9.43 -18.55
C ALA A 402 -8.93 -9.83 -17.76
N GLY A 403 -8.88 -9.75 -16.43
CA GLY A 403 -10.01 -10.02 -15.55
C GLY A 403 -11.20 -9.07 -15.74
N ARG A 404 -10.95 -7.85 -16.27
CA ARG A 404 -11.98 -6.84 -16.52
C ARG A 404 -12.72 -7.00 -17.85
N LYS A 405 -12.01 -7.46 -18.91
CA LYS A 405 -12.65 -7.67 -20.23
C LYS A 405 -13.69 -8.80 -20.23
N ARG A 406 -13.66 -9.66 -19.23
CA ARG A 406 -14.62 -10.76 -19.06
C ARG A 406 -15.80 -10.39 -18.13
N GLY A 407 -15.87 -9.19 -17.66
CA GLY A 407 -16.88 -8.58 -16.76
C GLY A 407 -17.57 -7.39 -17.35
#